data_bd1f349ca651616692fb6fdd918da57c
#
_entry.id   bd1f349ca651616692fb6fdd918da57c
#
_cell.length_a   1.000
_cell.length_b   1.000
_cell.length_c   1.000
_cell.angle_alpha   90.00
_cell.angle_beta   90.00
_cell.angle_gamma   90.00
#
_symmetry.space_group_name_H-M   'P 1'
#
loop_
_entity.id
_entity.type
_entity.pdbx_description
1 polymer ?
#
loop_
_entity_poly.entity_id
_entity_poly.type
_entity_poly.pdbx_seq_one_letter_code
_entity_poly.pdbx_strand_id
1 'polypeptide(L)'
;MAAEQDTVDGRRLRGQRRRAQIIEATLMIVLRDGASGVTHRTVAKEAGITTSLTLYYFATLDDLLVAALTSVTDAYTHRIRQLIDSEDDPLDGLAHLIAESAGPGRERALAERELSTLAARRPALRPVARRWRDNVAELARTQTDDQDTVAAFVALTDGLCTAILLDDHEADPDHIRAVLRKSLSTTLP
;
A
#
# COMPACT_ATOMS: atom_id res chain seq x y z
N MET A 1 23.19 -34.70 1.60
CA MET A 1 21.96 -34.10 1.01
C MET A 1 21.18 -33.26 2.02
N ALA A 2 20.81 -33.71 3.23
CA ALA A 2 20.07 -32.91 4.21
C ALA A 2 20.83 -31.65 4.72
N ALA A 3 22.13 -31.77 5.00
CA ALA A 3 22.97 -30.66 5.50
C ALA A 3 23.21 -29.54 4.47
N GLU A 4 23.16 -29.86 3.21
CA GLU A 4 23.34 -28.93 2.09
C GLU A 4 22.04 -28.14 1.80
N GLN A 5 20.89 -28.75 1.97
CA GLN A 5 19.57 -28.09 1.92
C GLN A 5 19.40 -27.10 3.07
N ASP A 6 19.83 -27.45 4.30
CA ASP A 6 19.74 -26.60 5.48
C ASP A 6 20.61 -25.32 5.37
N THR A 7 21.79 -25.43 4.72
CA THR A 7 22.67 -24.29 4.45
C THR A 7 22.16 -23.37 3.34
N VAL A 8 21.45 -23.92 2.34
CA VAL A 8 20.82 -23.14 1.25
C VAL A 8 19.61 -22.39 1.77
N ASP A 9 18.77 -23.02 2.58
CA ASP A 9 17.62 -22.38 3.23
C ASP A 9 18.04 -21.28 4.18
N GLY A 10 19.09 -21.48 4.98
CA GLY A 10 19.64 -20.46 5.87
C GLY A 10 20.19 -19.23 5.12
N ARG A 11 20.81 -19.39 3.95
CA ARG A 11 21.28 -18.27 3.11
C ARG A 11 20.10 -17.50 2.50
N ARG A 12 19.10 -18.21 2.01
CA ARG A 12 17.89 -17.63 1.42
C ARG A 12 17.12 -16.81 2.45
N LEU A 13 16.91 -17.34 3.65
CA LEU A 13 16.24 -16.64 4.75
C LEU A 13 16.99 -15.37 5.17
N ARG A 14 18.32 -15.43 5.27
CA ARG A 14 19.13 -14.24 5.56
C ARG A 14 19.01 -13.19 4.44
N GLY A 15 19.00 -13.60 3.18
CA GLY A 15 18.78 -12.72 2.04
C GLY A 15 17.41 -12.04 2.08
N GLN A 16 16.35 -12.77 2.36
CA GLN A 16 14.99 -12.22 2.50
C GLN A 16 14.89 -11.22 3.66
N ARG A 17 15.45 -11.55 4.83
CA ARG A 17 15.48 -10.63 5.99
C ARG A 17 16.23 -9.34 5.65
N ARG A 18 17.35 -9.44 4.95
CA ARG A 18 18.14 -8.26 4.53
C ARG A 18 17.35 -7.40 3.54
N ARG A 19 16.69 -8.04 2.56
CA ARG A 19 15.84 -7.33 1.61
C ARG A 19 14.68 -6.61 2.32
N ALA A 20 14.01 -7.25 3.26
CA ALA A 20 12.95 -6.65 4.06
C ALA A 20 13.47 -5.46 4.90
N GLN A 21 14.65 -5.57 5.52
CA GLN A 21 15.29 -4.50 6.27
C GLN A 21 15.56 -3.25 5.39
N ILE A 22 15.99 -3.45 4.14
CA ILE A 22 16.23 -2.35 3.19
C ILE A 22 14.90 -1.68 2.80
N ILE A 23 13.85 -2.46 2.57
CA ILE A 23 12.50 -1.95 2.25
C ILE A 23 11.97 -1.10 3.41
N GLU A 24 12.07 -1.60 4.64
CA GLU A 24 11.62 -0.87 5.83
C GLU A 24 12.37 0.45 6.01
N ALA A 25 13.69 0.42 5.89
CA ALA A 25 14.51 1.63 5.90
C ALA A 25 14.10 2.64 4.81
N THR A 26 13.70 2.14 3.63
CA THR A 26 13.20 2.99 2.55
C THR A 26 11.88 3.66 2.95
N LEU A 27 10.94 2.92 3.54
CA LEU A 27 9.67 3.48 4.02
C LEU A 27 9.88 4.52 5.12
N MET A 28 10.79 4.27 6.07
CA MET A 28 11.13 5.24 7.12
C MET A 28 11.66 6.56 6.55
N ILE A 29 12.47 6.50 5.49
CA ILE A 29 12.96 7.71 4.82
C ILE A 29 11.83 8.42 4.09
N VAL A 30 10.95 7.68 3.39
CA VAL A 30 9.77 8.28 2.72
C VAL A 30 8.91 9.03 3.73
N LEU A 31 8.66 8.46 4.90
CA LEU A 31 7.85 9.09 5.95
C LEU A 31 8.50 10.34 6.54
N ARG A 32 9.81 10.33 6.76
CA ARG A 32 10.54 11.42 7.41
C ARG A 32 10.94 12.54 6.46
N ASP A 33 11.48 12.17 5.30
CA ASP A 33 12.20 13.08 4.39
C ASP A 33 11.50 13.16 3.01
N GLY A 34 10.41 12.44 2.81
CA GLY A 34 9.74 12.27 1.53
C GLY A 34 10.50 11.34 0.57
N ALA A 35 9.84 10.98 -0.53
CA ALA A 35 10.44 10.11 -1.55
C ALA A 35 11.70 10.73 -2.20
N SER A 36 11.85 12.05 -2.16
CA SER A 36 13.06 12.75 -2.64
C SER A 36 14.28 12.52 -1.76
N GLY A 37 14.09 12.18 -0.48
CA GLY A 37 15.15 11.82 0.46
C GLY A 37 15.72 10.42 0.22
N VAL A 38 15.04 9.57 -0.57
CA VAL A 38 15.47 8.20 -0.82
C VAL A 38 16.64 8.15 -1.80
N THR A 39 17.79 7.69 -1.32
CA THR A 39 18.97 7.36 -2.11
C THR A 39 19.58 6.07 -1.57
N HIS A 40 20.38 5.35 -2.37
CA HIS A 40 21.06 4.15 -1.86
C HIS A 40 21.92 4.45 -0.62
N ARG A 41 22.49 5.65 -0.52
CA ARG A 41 23.31 6.07 0.64
C ARG A 41 22.46 6.33 1.88
N THR A 42 21.33 7.04 1.74
CA THR A 42 20.44 7.32 2.87
C THR A 42 19.78 6.04 3.39
N VAL A 43 19.34 5.16 2.47
CA VAL A 43 18.77 3.84 2.81
C VAL A 43 19.82 2.93 3.46
N ALA A 44 21.06 2.89 2.97
CA ALA A 44 22.12 2.11 3.58
C ALA A 44 22.42 2.58 5.02
N LYS A 45 22.47 3.90 5.24
CA LYS A 45 22.67 4.50 6.57
C LYS A 45 21.53 4.14 7.52
N GLU A 46 20.27 4.27 7.07
CA GLU A 46 19.07 3.96 7.87
C GLU A 46 19.02 2.46 8.23
N ALA A 47 19.32 1.58 7.27
CA ALA A 47 19.35 0.15 7.46
C ALA A 47 20.60 -0.36 8.22
N GLY A 48 21.57 0.47 8.55
CA GLY A 48 22.82 0.06 9.21
C GLY A 48 23.69 -0.89 8.36
N ILE A 49 23.73 -0.69 7.03
CA ILE A 49 24.47 -1.52 6.08
C ILE A 49 25.33 -0.68 5.15
N THR A 50 26.13 -1.32 4.30
CA THR A 50 26.92 -0.62 3.29
C THR A 50 26.07 -0.25 2.06
N THR A 51 26.42 0.86 1.39
CA THR A 51 25.77 1.25 0.13
C THR A 51 25.92 0.18 -0.96
N SER A 52 27.07 -0.50 -1.00
CA SER A 52 27.30 -1.61 -1.95
C SER A 52 26.32 -2.75 -1.74
N LEU A 53 25.95 -3.04 -0.49
CA LEU A 53 24.96 -4.07 -0.18
C LEU A 53 23.56 -3.64 -0.59
N THR A 54 23.21 -2.36 -0.44
CA THR A 54 21.93 -1.83 -0.93
C THR A 54 21.83 -1.97 -2.45
N LEU A 55 22.89 -1.58 -3.17
CA LEU A 55 22.99 -1.73 -4.63
C LEU A 55 22.94 -3.19 -5.10
N TYR A 56 23.47 -4.12 -4.31
CA TYR A 56 23.38 -5.56 -4.62
C TYR A 56 21.92 -6.06 -4.61
N TYR A 57 21.08 -5.60 -3.67
CA TYR A 57 19.69 -6.00 -3.58
C TYR A 57 18.77 -5.20 -4.50
N PHE A 58 19.10 -3.95 -4.75
CA PHE A 58 18.29 -3.02 -5.54
C PHE A 58 19.21 -2.19 -6.42
N ALA A 59 19.31 -2.57 -7.69
CA ALA A 59 20.26 -1.97 -8.62
C ALA A 59 19.94 -0.50 -8.92
N THR A 60 18.67 -0.13 -8.91
CA THR A 60 18.20 1.22 -9.21
C THR A 60 17.39 1.81 -8.06
N LEU A 61 17.24 3.13 -8.07
CA LEU A 61 16.36 3.81 -7.14
C LEU A 61 14.88 3.43 -7.37
N ASP A 62 14.50 3.18 -8.62
CA ASP A 62 13.15 2.72 -8.96
C ASP A 62 12.87 1.34 -8.37
N ASP A 63 13.85 0.43 -8.35
CA ASP A 63 13.70 -0.89 -7.70
C ASP A 63 13.40 -0.76 -6.20
N LEU A 64 14.07 0.16 -5.51
CA LEU A 64 13.81 0.46 -4.09
C LEU A 64 12.40 0.98 -3.88
N LEU A 65 12.00 2.00 -4.65
CA LEU A 65 10.69 2.65 -4.52
C LEU A 65 9.54 1.69 -4.90
N VAL A 66 9.71 0.89 -5.96
CA VAL A 66 8.75 -0.16 -6.35
C VAL A 66 8.61 -1.19 -5.24
N ALA A 67 9.72 -1.65 -4.66
CA ALA A 67 9.67 -2.63 -3.58
C ALA A 67 9.01 -2.07 -2.31
N ALA A 68 9.27 -0.80 -1.97
CA ALA A 68 8.64 -0.12 -0.84
C ALA A 68 7.13 0.03 -1.05
N LEU A 69 6.70 0.53 -2.21
CA LEU A 69 5.27 0.63 -2.55
C LEU A 69 4.59 -0.74 -2.58
N THR A 70 5.26 -1.75 -3.14
CA THR A 70 4.74 -3.13 -3.18
C THR A 70 4.51 -3.66 -1.77
N SER A 71 5.44 -3.46 -0.85
CA SER A 71 5.32 -3.92 0.55
C SER A 71 4.08 -3.34 1.25
N VAL A 72 3.77 -2.07 1.02
CA VAL A 72 2.58 -1.43 1.57
C VAL A 72 1.31 -1.92 0.88
N THR A 73 1.32 -1.95 -0.46
CA THR A 73 0.16 -2.33 -1.26
C THR A 73 -0.23 -3.81 -1.06
N ASP A 74 0.74 -4.70 -0.87
CA ASP A 74 0.48 -6.13 -0.60
C ASP A 74 -0.31 -6.35 0.69
N ALA A 75 -0.04 -5.56 1.74
CA ALA A 75 -0.79 -5.62 2.98
C ALA A 75 -2.27 -5.24 2.78
N TYR A 76 -2.52 -4.15 2.04
CA TYR A 76 -3.89 -3.75 1.70
C TYR A 76 -4.59 -4.75 0.77
N THR A 77 -3.88 -5.26 -0.24
CA THR A 77 -4.40 -6.29 -1.15
C THR A 77 -4.87 -7.52 -0.39
N HIS A 78 -4.07 -7.98 0.56
CA HIS A 78 -4.43 -9.14 1.39
C HIS A 78 -5.69 -8.86 2.22
N ARG A 79 -5.78 -7.70 2.86
CA ARG A 79 -6.94 -7.32 3.67
C ARG A 79 -8.22 -7.19 2.83
N ILE A 80 -8.15 -6.52 1.66
CA ILE A 80 -9.32 -6.38 0.79
C ILE A 80 -9.80 -7.74 0.27
N ARG A 81 -8.89 -8.66 -0.08
CA ARG A 81 -9.27 -10.03 -0.45
C ARG A 81 -9.97 -10.77 0.69
N GLN A 82 -9.47 -10.64 1.91
CA GLN A 82 -10.15 -11.22 3.07
C GLN A 82 -11.57 -10.68 3.25
N LEU A 83 -11.80 -9.38 2.98
CA LEU A 83 -13.13 -8.78 3.02
C LEU A 83 -14.05 -9.34 1.94
N ILE A 84 -13.53 -9.54 0.72
CA ILE A 84 -14.30 -10.12 -0.40
C ILE A 84 -14.67 -11.59 -0.13
N ASP A 85 -13.76 -12.34 0.51
CA ASP A 85 -13.93 -13.76 0.78
C ASP A 85 -14.70 -14.04 2.09
N SER A 86 -14.97 -13.01 2.91
CA SER A 86 -15.73 -13.15 4.17
C SER A 86 -17.24 -13.19 3.95
N GLU A 87 -17.98 -13.73 4.94
CA GLU A 87 -19.44 -13.66 4.98
C GLU A 87 -19.96 -12.31 5.52
N ASP A 88 -19.07 -11.46 6.04
CA ASP A 88 -19.39 -10.15 6.59
C ASP A 88 -19.63 -9.10 5.50
N ASP A 89 -20.21 -7.96 5.87
CA ASP A 89 -20.39 -6.83 4.95
C ASP A 89 -19.03 -6.26 4.53
N PRO A 90 -18.60 -6.39 3.25
CA PRO A 90 -17.29 -5.93 2.81
C PRO A 90 -17.14 -4.39 2.87
N LEU A 91 -18.24 -3.64 2.87
CA LEU A 91 -18.22 -2.18 3.02
C LEU A 91 -17.89 -1.76 4.45
N ASP A 92 -18.35 -2.52 5.44
CA ASP A 92 -18.00 -2.31 6.83
C ASP A 92 -16.51 -2.50 7.05
N GLY A 93 -15.98 -3.62 6.57
CA GLY A 93 -14.55 -3.91 6.65
C GLY A 93 -13.68 -2.88 5.89
N LEU A 94 -14.12 -2.42 4.72
CA LEU A 94 -13.43 -1.37 3.97
C LEU A 94 -13.46 -0.03 4.73
N ALA A 95 -14.58 0.32 5.36
CA ALA A 95 -14.73 1.54 6.15
C ALA A 95 -13.76 1.55 7.35
N HIS A 96 -13.64 0.44 8.07
CA HIS A 96 -12.67 0.27 9.15
C HIS A 96 -11.23 0.37 8.64
N LEU A 97 -10.91 -0.27 7.50
CA LEU A 97 -9.57 -0.19 6.87
C LEU A 97 -9.20 1.25 6.50
N ILE A 98 -10.15 2.03 6.00
CA ILE A 98 -9.95 3.45 5.68
C ILE A 98 -9.78 4.26 6.97
N ALA A 99 -10.62 4.04 7.99
CA ALA A 99 -10.55 4.75 9.26
C ALA A 99 -9.23 4.53 10.01
N GLU A 100 -8.63 3.33 9.91
CA GLU A 100 -7.30 3.06 10.46
C GLU A 100 -6.22 4.03 9.97
N SER A 101 -6.39 4.63 8.77
CA SER A 101 -5.47 5.62 8.22
C SER A 101 -5.46 6.95 8.99
N ALA A 102 -6.44 7.20 9.86
CA ALA A 102 -6.43 8.33 10.79
C ALA A 102 -5.64 8.04 12.09
N GLY A 103 -5.34 6.77 12.37
CA GLY A 103 -4.72 6.29 13.61
C GLY A 103 -3.54 5.34 13.36
N PRO A 104 -3.63 4.07 13.79
CA PRO A 104 -2.50 3.13 13.77
C PRO A 104 -1.91 2.87 12.37
N GLY A 105 -2.70 3.04 11.32
CA GLY A 105 -2.29 2.84 9.92
C GLY A 105 -1.73 4.09 9.24
N ARG A 106 -1.73 5.26 9.91
CA ARG A 106 -1.45 6.57 9.29
C ARG A 106 -0.10 6.63 8.58
N GLU A 107 0.96 6.21 9.24
CA GLU A 107 2.30 6.25 8.64
C GLU A 107 2.37 5.43 7.35
N ARG A 108 1.81 4.24 7.37
CA ARG A 108 1.77 3.37 6.20
C ARG A 108 0.93 3.97 5.07
N ALA A 109 -0.22 4.58 5.39
CA ALA A 109 -1.08 5.24 4.43
C ALA A 109 -0.44 6.49 3.82
N LEU A 110 0.31 7.27 4.60
CA LEU A 110 1.10 8.40 4.11
C LEU A 110 2.19 7.95 3.13
N ALA A 111 2.96 6.92 3.47
CA ALA A 111 4.00 6.37 2.59
C ALA A 111 3.40 5.83 1.29
N GLU A 112 2.29 5.11 1.36
CA GLU A 112 1.55 4.63 0.18
C GLU A 112 1.11 5.81 -0.69
N ARG A 113 0.44 6.80 -0.11
CA ARG A 113 -0.08 7.98 -0.83
C ARG A 113 1.03 8.74 -1.55
N GLU A 114 2.16 8.97 -0.90
CA GLU A 114 3.29 9.66 -1.50
C GLU A 114 3.87 8.87 -2.68
N LEU A 115 4.14 7.58 -2.49
CA LEU A 115 4.72 6.72 -3.52
C LEU A 115 3.74 6.50 -4.69
N SER A 116 2.44 6.37 -4.42
CA SER A 116 1.41 6.26 -5.45
C SER A 116 1.27 7.55 -6.26
N THR A 117 1.34 8.71 -5.62
CA THR A 117 1.33 10.01 -6.31
C THR A 117 2.59 10.20 -7.17
N LEU A 118 3.74 9.74 -6.66
CA LEU A 118 5.00 9.77 -7.41
C LEU A 118 4.95 8.95 -8.71
N ALA A 119 4.07 7.93 -8.79
CA ALA A 119 3.87 7.13 -10.00
C ALA A 119 3.44 7.95 -11.23
N ALA A 120 2.85 9.14 -11.03
CA ALA A 120 2.55 10.07 -12.13
C ALA A 120 3.82 10.48 -12.89
N ARG A 121 4.94 10.65 -12.15
CA ARG A 121 6.24 11.09 -12.67
C ARG A 121 7.24 9.95 -12.87
N ARG A 122 7.03 8.78 -12.21
CA ARG A 122 7.88 7.59 -12.30
C ARG A 122 7.09 6.41 -12.84
N PRO A 123 7.17 6.11 -14.16
CA PRO A 123 6.40 5.04 -14.79
C PRO A 123 6.58 3.66 -14.15
N ALA A 124 7.76 3.36 -13.59
CA ALA A 124 8.03 2.09 -12.91
C ALA A 124 7.09 1.81 -11.73
N LEU A 125 6.58 2.83 -11.04
CA LEU A 125 5.66 2.69 -9.91
C LEU A 125 4.21 2.44 -10.34
N ARG A 126 3.82 2.80 -11.57
CA ARG A 126 2.42 2.78 -12.02
C ARG A 126 1.73 1.43 -11.86
N PRO A 127 2.36 0.27 -12.20
CA PRO A 127 1.69 -1.02 -12.04
C PRO A 127 1.30 -1.31 -10.59
N VAL A 128 2.15 -0.94 -9.63
CA VAL A 128 1.89 -1.17 -8.20
C VAL A 128 0.87 -0.16 -7.67
N ALA A 129 0.99 1.12 -8.04
CA ALA A 129 0.06 2.17 -7.63
C ALA A 129 -1.40 1.90 -8.10
N ARG A 130 -1.56 1.22 -9.25
CA ARG A 130 -2.90 0.84 -9.74
C ARG A 130 -3.54 -0.28 -8.93
N ARG A 131 -2.75 -1.16 -8.32
CA ARG A 131 -3.27 -2.33 -7.59
C ARG A 131 -4.26 -1.98 -6.48
N TRP A 132 -4.04 -0.87 -5.77
CA TRP A 132 -5.02 -0.39 -4.80
C TRP A 132 -6.39 -0.15 -5.46
N ARG A 133 -6.41 0.60 -6.56
CA ARG A 133 -7.63 0.92 -7.31
C ARG A 133 -8.29 -0.33 -7.87
N ASP A 134 -7.49 -1.26 -8.39
CA ASP A 134 -7.97 -2.55 -8.94
C ASP A 134 -8.62 -3.40 -7.85
N ASN A 135 -8.03 -3.47 -6.66
CA ASN A 135 -8.58 -4.20 -5.50
C ASN A 135 -9.90 -3.57 -5.00
N VAL A 136 -9.98 -2.24 -4.92
CA VAL A 136 -11.22 -1.53 -4.55
C VAL A 136 -12.29 -1.73 -5.62
N ALA A 137 -11.93 -1.73 -6.90
CA ALA A 137 -12.85 -2.03 -7.98
C ALA A 137 -13.37 -3.48 -7.93
N GLU A 138 -12.52 -4.44 -7.56
CA GLU A 138 -12.92 -5.84 -7.36
C GLU A 138 -13.95 -5.96 -6.24
N LEU A 139 -13.72 -5.30 -5.09
CA LEU A 139 -14.68 -5.24 -4.00
C LEU A 139 -16.00 -4.58 -4.45
N ALA A 140 -15.95 -3.45 -5.17
CA ALA A 140 -17.16 -2.80 -5.67
C ALA A 140 -17.97 -3.70 -6.61
N ARG A 141 -17.31 -4.51 -7.44
CA ARG A 141 -17.97 -5.48 -8.34
C ARG A 141 -18.69 -6.61 -7.61
N THR A 142 -18.42 -6.85 -6.34
CA THR A 142 -19.27 -7.76 -5.53
C THR A 142 -20.63 -7.14 -5.18
N GLN A 143 -20.77 -5.82 -5.34
CA GLN A 143 -21.98 -5.07 -4.96
C GLN A 143 -22.77 -4.54 -6.17
N THR A 144 -22.16 -4.41 -7.35
CA THR A 144 -22.78 -3.86 -8.56
C THR A 144 -22.06 -4.29 -9.83
N ASP A 145 -22.81 -4.52 -10.91
CA ASP A 145 -22.27 -4.80 -12.24
C ASP A 145 -22.07 -3.53 -13.09
N ASP A 146 -22.57 -2.37 -12.62
CA ASP A 146 -22.49 -1.11 -13.33
C ASP A 146 -21.06 -0.52 -13.28
N GLN A 147 -20.42 -0.41 -14.45
CA GLN A 147 -19.02 0.02 -14.58
C GLN A 147 -18.81 1.48 -14.15
N ASP A 148 -19.77 2.34 -14.37
CA ASP A 148 -19.66 3.76 -14.01
C ASP A 148 -19.80 3.92 -12.49
N THR A 149 -20.69 3.18 -11.87
CA THR A 149 -20.80 3.09 -10.41
C THR A 149 -19.52 2.54 -9.77
N VAL A 150 -18.92 1.49 -10.35
CA VAL A 150 -17.61 0.96 -9.89
C VAL A 150 -16.53 2.03 -9.99
N ALA A 151 -16.46 2.76 -11.12
CA ALA A 151 -15.47 3.82 -11.29
C ALA A 151 -15.65 4.98 -10.30
N ALA A 152 -16.91 5.38 -10.06
CA ALA A 152 -17.27 6.40 -9.07
C ALA A 152 -16.91 5.97 -7.65
N PHE A 153 -17.20 4.71 -7.29
CA PHE A 153 -16.84 4.14 -5.99
C PHE A 153 -15.32 4.16 -5.74
N VAL A 154 -14.53 3.77 -6.74
CA VAL A 154 -13.05 3.81 -6.65
C VAL A 154 -12.56 5.24 -6.45
N ALA A 155 -13.09 6.21 -7.21
CA ALA A 155 -12.72 7.61 -7.08
C ALA A 155 -13.11 8.20 -5.72
N LEU A 156 -14.30 7.86 -5.20
CA LEU A 156 -14.75 8.27 -3.87
C LEU A 156 -13.87 7.69 -2.77
N THR A 157 -13.57 6.39 -2.84
CA THR A 157 -12.71 5.71 -1.86
C THR A 157 -11.31 6.34 -1.82
N ASP A 158 -10.73 6.64 -2.96
CA ASP A 158 -9.44 7.34 -3.06
C ASP A 158 -9.50 8.76 -2.45
N GLY A 159 -10.61 9.48 -2.69
CA GLY A 159 -10.89 10.77 -2.08
C GLY A 159 -11.01 10.72 -0.56
N LEU A 160 -11.74 9.74 -0.02
CA LEU A 160 -11.88 9.51 1.44
C LEU A 160 -10.52 9.22 2.08
N CYS A 161 -9.72 8.32 1.50
CA CYS A 161 -8.36 8.05 1.99
C CYS A 161 -7.49 9.31 2.01
N THR A 162 -7.64 10.17 1.01
CA THR A 162 -6.88 11.43 0.95
C THR A 162 -7.36 12.43 2.00
N ALA A 163 -8.68 12.61 2.14
CA ALA A 163 -9.26 13.54 3.11
C ALA A 163 -8.84 13.19 4.55
N ILE A 164 -8.93 11.92 4.92
CA ILE A 164 -8.53 11.42 6.25
C ILE A 164 -7.05 11.71 6.57
N LEU A 165 -6.17 11.67 5.57
CA LEU A 165 -4.75 11.99 5.76
C LEU A 165 -4.50 13.51 5.91
N LEU A 166 -5.40 14.34 5.42
CA LEU A 166 -5.32 15.81 5.56
C LEU A 166 -5.95 16.32 6.85
N ASP A 167 -6.85 15.54 7.45
CA ASP A 167 -7.55 15.89 8.67
C ASP A 167 -6.81 15.32 9.90
N ASP A 168 -6.79 16.08 11.00
CA ASP A 168 -6.21 15.67 12.28
C ASP A 168 -7.26 15.07 13.24
N HIS A 169 -8.36 14.55 12.69
CA HIS A 169 -9.47 14.02 13.47
C HIS A 169 -9.53 12.49 13.37
N GLU A 170 -10.10 11.85 14.40
CA GLU A 170 -10.48 10.45 14.32
C GLU A 170 -11.52 10.27 13.21
N ALA A 171 -11.31 9.25 12.36
CA ALA A 171 -12.24 8.90 11.30
C ALA A 171 -13.33 7.97 11.87
N ASP A 172 -14.60 8.32 11.64
CA ASP A 172 -15.75 7.51 12.02
C ASP A 172 -16.02 6.43 10.95
N PRO A 173 -15.82 5.13 11.25
CA PRO A 173 -16.08 4.04 10.29
C PRO A 173 -17.55 3.97 9.87
N ASP A 174 -18.50 4.29 10.76
CA ASP A 174 -19.93 4.23 10.44
C ASP A 174 -20.30 5.31 9.42
N HIS A 175 -19.75 6.51 9.56
CA HIS A 175 -19.91 7.58 8.57
C HIS A 175 -19.30 7.19 7.22
N ILE A 176 -18.07 6.66 7.22
CA ILE A 176 -17.40 6.20 5.99
C ILE A 176 -18.23 5.13 5.30
N ARG A 177 -18.72 4.12 6.04
CA ARG A 177 -19.59 3.06 5.52
C ARG A 177 -20.86 3.62 4.88
N ALA A 178 -21.52 4.58 5.55
CA ALA A 178 -22.72 5.21 5.01
C ALA A 178 -22.46 5.93 3.68
N VAL A 179 -21.33 6.64 3.57
CA VAL A 179 -20.91 7.33 2.33
C VAL A 179 -20.61 6.32 1.21
N LEU A 180 -19.84 5.26 1.51
CA LEU A 180 -19.54 4.18 0.55
C LEU A 180 -20.82 3.51 0.04
N ARG A 181 -21.74 3.14 0.94
CA ARG A 181 -23.02 2.52 0.59
C ARG A 181 -23.89 3.42 -0.28
N LYS A 182 -23.94 4.71 0.03
CA LYS A 182 -24.71 5.68 -0.76
C LYS A 182 -24.18 5.78 -2.20
N SER A 183 -22.88 5.73 -2.41
CA SER A 183 -22.29 5.80 -3.75
C SER A 183 -22.65 4.60 -4.64
N LEU A 184 -22.90 3.42 -4.06
CA LEU A 184 -23.34 2.23 -4.78
C LEU A 184 -24.85 2.23 -5.08
N SER A 185 -25.63 3.03 -4.34
CA SER A 185 -27.09 3.12 -4.51
C SER A 185 -27.52 4.23 -5.47
N THR A 186 -26.60 5.09 -5.87
CA THR A 186 -26.90 6.24 -6.74
C THR A 186 -26.68 5.83 -8.19
N THR A 187 -27.75 5.45 -8.89
CA THR A 187 -27.74 5.34 -10.35
C THR A 187 -27.47 6.75 -10.90
N LEU A 188 -26.33 6.96 -11.53
CA LEU A 188 -26.07 8.20 -12.29
C LEU A 188 -27.07 8.29 -13.44
N PRO A 189 -27.71 9.44 -13.65
CA PRO A 189 -28.70 9.62 -14.71
C PRO A 189 -28.09 9.53 -16.12
#